data_d4671235f3e32672ba60d2c06f713928
#
_entry.id   d4671235f3e32672ba60d2c06f713928
#
_cell.length_a   1.000
_cell.length_b   1.000
_cell.length_c   1.000
_cell.angle_alpha   90.00
_cell.angle_beta   90.00
_cell.angle_gamma   90.00
#
_symmetry.space_group_name_H-M   'P 1'
#
loop_
_entity.id
_entity.type
_entity.pdbx_description
1 polymer ?
#
loop_
_entity_poly.entity_id
_entity_poly.type
_entity_poly.pdbx_seq_one_letter_code
_entity_poly.pdbx_strand_id
1 'polypeptide(L)'
;MNTKMFEDWNVQLAKTYKPGMIKENTWFSISQKINGTRATFFAGKLISRTGHEFLGLEHITNELQAIITEVFDKHNQVFDGELRLAPQYCQYITDNDAFRIGNGIANTQKTRINKNKLIFIIFDLIDSHWFINDACQQSYKHRLEKLNYLREYTRTYCNFVQIVPILYAGQDINQIEIQSETAYHLGYEGIMINLDRMYEYKRSSGLLKYKKFNTIDLKIIGFQEGTGKYEGMLGAFICEYKGNTLFVGSGMNDGLRYHAWHHKEDYFGKIIEVKYKDISHNKETGMESLQFPIFLQVRTDKTEADV
;
A
#
# COMPACT_ATOMS: atom_id res chain seq x y z
N MET A 1 13.24 13.33 20.07
CA MET A 1 13.86 12.80 18.82
C MET A 1 13.62 11.31 18.80
N ASN A 2 13.00 10.76 17.74
CA ASN A 2 12.93 9.30 17.58
C ASN A 2 14.33 8.79 17.26
N THR A 3 14.97 8.14 18.21
CA THR A 3 16.29 7.54 17.99
C THR A 3 16.10 6.32 17.10
N LYS A 4 16.83 6.26 15.99
CA LYS A 4 16.88 5.07 15.15
C LYS A 4 17.46 3.92 16.00
N MET A 5 16.68 2.87 16.15
CA MET A 5 17.01 1.78 17.07
C MET A 5 18.03 0.79 16.46
N PHE A 6 18.03 0.70 15.12
CA PHE A 6 18.94 -0.16 14.37
C PHE A 6 19.45 0.57 13.13
N GLU A 7 20.75 0.54 12.89
CA GLU A 7 21.36 1.16 11.71
C GLU A 7 20.98 0.42 10.41
N ASP A 8 20.93 -0.92 10.46
CA ASP A 8 20.65 -1.79 9.31
C ASP A 8 19.30 -2.49 9.41
N TRP A 9 18.26 -1.73 9.80
CA TRP A 9 16.90 -2.27 9.88
C TRP A 9 16.30 -2.48 8.50
N ASN A 10 16.12 -3.74 8.10
CA ASN A 10 15.54 -4.13 6.84
C ASN A 10 14.34 -5.07 7.03
N VAL A 11 13.30 -4.84 6.25
CA VAL A 11 12.10 -5.70 6.18
C VAL A 11 11.79 -6.05 4.73
N GLN A 12 11.04 -7.13 4.53
CA GLN A 12 10.61 -7.51 3.18
C GLN A 12 9.70 -6.44 2.58
N LEU A 13 10.03 -5.99 1.35
CA LEU A 13 9.25 -5.02 0.61
C LEU A 13 8.65 -5.64 -0.66
N ALA A 14 7.40 -5.33 -0.94
CA ALA A 14 6.71 -5.83 -2.10
C ALA A 14 7.17 -5.17 -3.41
N LYS A 15 7.28 -5.99 -4.49
CA LYS A 15 7.28 -5.49 -5.87
C LYS A 15 5.83 -5.29 -6.35
N THR A 16 5.65 -4.47 -7.37
CA THR A 16 4.35 -4.36 -8.04
C THR A 16 4.14 -5.57 -8.93
N TYR A 17 3.01 -6.26 -8.78
CA TYR A 17 2.62 -7.37 -9.64
C TYR A 17 2.42 -6.89 -11.07
N LYS A 18 2.84 -7.71 -12.01
CA LYS A 18 2.55 -7.59 -13.45
C LYS A 18 2.18 -8.97 -13.99
N PRO A 19 1.26 -9.07 -14.94
CA PRO A 19 0.97 -10.34 -15.60
C PRO A 19 2.25 -11.05 -16.08
N GLY A 20 2.32 -12.36 -15.92
CA GLY A 20 3.49 -13.17 -16.26
C GLY A 20 4.57 -13.28 -15.17
N MET A 21 4.46 -12.55 -14.05
CA MET A 21 5.42 -12.69 -12.93
C MET A 21 5.26 -13.99 -12.13
N ILE A 22 4.08 -14.57 -12.17
CA ILE A 22 3.77 -15.84 -11.50
C ILE A 22 3.54 -16.87 -12.58
N LYS A 23 4.28 -17.99 -12.53
CA LYS A 23 4.13 -19.08 -13.48
C LYS A 23 2.92 -19.94 -13.13
N GLU A 24 2.35 -20.60 -14.12
CA GLU A 24 1.29 -21.60 -13.90
C GLU A 24 1.73 -22.65 -12.86
N ASN A 25 0.76 -23.15 -12.11
CA ASN A 25 0.96 -24.12 -11.02
C ASN A 25 1.89 -23.65 -9.88
N THR A 26 2.23 -22.37 -9.82
CA THR A 26 2.91 -21.81 -8.64
C THR A 26 1.90 -21.61 -7.52
N TRP A 27 2.21 -22.11 -6.33
CA TRP A 27 1.40 -21.84 -5.16
C TRP A 27 1.62 -20.41 -4.65
N PHE A 28 0.54 -19.72 -4.30
CA PHE A 28 0.54 -18.38 -3.70
C PHE A 28 -0.67 -18.19 -2.79
N SER A 29 -0.59 -17.22 -1.89
CA SER A 29 -1.75 -16.72 -1.17
C SER A 29 -2.02 -15.26 -1.51
N ILE A 30 -3.28 -14.88 -1.37
CA ILE A 30 -3.74 -13.50 -1.53
C ILE A 30 -4.32 -13.03 -0.21
N SER A 31 -3.88 -11.86 0.24
CA SER A 31 -4.45 -11.16 1.39
C SER A 31 -4.88 -9.75 1.02
N GLN A 32 -5.74 -9.16 1.84
CA GLN A 32 -6.07 -7.74 1.71
C GLN A 32 -4.81 -6.89 1.89
N LYS A 33 -4.62 -5.91 1.01
CA LYS A 33 -3.61 -4.88 1.25
C LYS A 33 -4.15 -3.86 2.23
N ILE A 34 -3.62 -3.89 3.45
CA ILE A 34 -4.00 -2.96 4.51
C ILE A 34 -3.40 -1.58 4.21
N ASN A 35 -4.26 -0.57 4.28
CA ASN A 35 -3.85 0.83 4.18
C ASN A 35 -3.56 1.37 5.59
N GLY A 36 -2.28 1.39 5.97
CA GLY A 36 -1.84 1.74 7.31
C GLY A 36 -0.38 2.16 7.36
N THR A 37 0.18 2.14 8.55
CA THR A 37 1.58 2.46 8.81
C THR A 37 2.32 1.18 9.17
N ARG A 38 3.26 0.75 8.31
CA ARG A 38 4.06 -0.45 8.54
C ARG A 38 4.77 -0.39 9.87
N ALA A 39 4.60 -1.43 10.66
CA ALA A 39 5.32 -1.64 11.90
C ALA A 39 5.75 -3.11 12.04
N THR A 40 6.87 -3.32 12.70
CA THR A 40 7.38 -4.65 13.03
C THR A 40 7.54 -4.73 14.53
N PHE A 41 6.92 -5.72 15.16
CA PHE A 41 7.12 -6.00 16.58
C PHE A 41 8.36 -6.86 16.76
N PHE A 42 9.33 -6.33 17.49
CA PHE A 42 10.58 -6.99 17.80
C PHE A 42 11.09 -6.56 19.19
N ALA A 43 11.56 -7.50 20.00
CA ALA A 43 12.11 -7.26 21.33
C ALA A 43 11.23 -6.36 22.23
N GLY A 44 9.91 -6.61 22.22
CA GLY A 44 8.93 -5.86 23.02
C GLY A 44 8.53 -4.51 22.48
N LYS A 45 8.98 -4.12 21.27
CA LYS A 45 8.77 -2.80 20.70
C LYS A 45 8.17 -2.87 19.31
N LEU A 46 7.36 -1.86 18.95
CA LEU A 46 6.90 -1.65 17.57
C LEU A 46 7.84 -0.68 16.86
N ILE A 47 8.41 -1.11 15.75
CA ILE A 47 9.47 -0.44 15.02
C ILE A 47 8.98 -0.12 13.61
N SER A 48 9.18 1.10 13.16
CA SER A 48 8.82 1.53 11.81
C SER A 48 9.73 0.89 10.75
N ARG A 49 9.31 0.94 9.50
CA ARG A 49 10.10 0.47 8.35
C ARG A 49 11.51 1.08 8.28
N THR A 50 11.73 2.23 8.89
CA THR A 50 13.01 2.95 8.88
C THR A 50 13.80 2.79 10.19
N GLY A 51 13.41 1.87 11.07
CA GLY A 51 14.12 1.54 12.30
C GLY A 51 13.80 2.44 13.50
N HIS A 52 12.74 3.27 13.42
CA HIS A 52 12.32 4.13 14.54
C HIS A 52 11.22 3.47 15.37
N GLU A 53 11.30 3.58 16.70
CA GLU A 53 10.28 3.07 17.61
C GLU A 53 9.00 3.92 17.58
N PHE A 54 7.85 3.25 17.59
CA PHE A 54 6.56 3.87 17.86
C PHE A 54 6.29 3.85 19.36
N LEU A 55 6.13 5.01 19.99
CA LEU A 55 5.89 5.16 21.41
C LEU A 55 4.39 5.24 21.73
N GLY A 56 4.00 4.83 22.95
CA GLY A 56 2.64 4.95 23.47
C GLY A 56 1.67 3.96 22.84
N LEU A 57 2.14 2.76 22.51
CA LEU A 57 1.36 1.65 21.94
C LEU A 57 1.37 0.41 22.87
N GLU A 58 1.45 0.64 24.17
CA GLU A 58 1.55 -0.42 25.19
C GLU A 58 0.35 -1.37 25.14
N HIS A 59 -0.84 -0.89 24.79
CA HIS A 59 -2.04 -1.70 24.59
C HIS A 59 -1.86 -2.77 23.50
N ILE A 60 -1.10 -2.48 22.44
CA ILE A 60 -0.77 -3.44 21.38
C ILE A 60 0.42 -4.32 21.79
N THR A 61 1.50 -3.71 22.31
CA THR A 61 2.71 -4.49 22.64
C THR A 61 2.49 -5.47 23.77
N ASN A 62 1.59 -5.18 24.72
CA ASN A 62 1.21 -6.11 25.77
C ASN A 62 0.48 -7.34 25.22
N GLU A 63 -0.46 -7.17 24.28
CA GLU A 63 -1.12 -8.31 23.62
C GLU A 63 -0.13 -9.14 22.78
N LEU A 64 0.79 -8.50 22.06
CA LEU A 64 1.83 -9.20 21.30
C LEU A 64 2.79 -9.98 22.21
N GLN A 65 3.13 -9.44 23.36
CA GLN A 65 3.95 -10.14 24.35
C GLN A 65 3.19 -11.31 24.99
N ALA A 66 1.89 -11.18 25.24
CA ALA A 66 1.05 -12.27 25.69
C ALA A 66 1.00 -13.41 24.65
N ILE A 67 0.85 -13.10 23.37
CA ILE A 67 0.91 -14.09 22.28
C ILE A 67 2.24 -14.87 22.30
N ILE A 68 3.38 -14.18 22.44
CA ILE A 68 4.68 -14.85 22.53
C ILE A 68 4.74 -15.80 23.73
N THR A 69 4.20 -15.38 24.85
CA THR A 69 4.25 -16.17 26.10
C THR A 69 3.31 -17.38 26.07
N GLU A 70 2.08 -17.19 25.58
CA GLU A 70 1.02 -18.19 25.69
C GLU A 70 0.93 -19.11 24.46
N VAL A 71 1.28 -18.60 23.27
CA VAL A 71 1.14 -19.37 22.04
C VAL A 71 2.47 -19.96 21.58
N PHE A 72 3.57 -19.26 21.78
CA PHE A 72 4.90 -19.67 21.30
C PHE A 72 5.83 -20.17 22.43
N ASP A 73 5.28 -20.42 23.62
CA ASP A 73 6.04 -20.91 24.76
C ASP A 73 7.35 -20.11 25.01
N LYS A 74 7.23 -18.78 24.95
CA LYS A 74 8.33 -17.80 25.08
C LYS A 74 9.37 -17.83 23.94
N HIS A 75 9.17 -18.62 22.89
CA HIS A 75 10.01 -18.51 21.70
C HIS A 75 9.75 -17.18 20.99
N ASN A 76 10.73 -16.31 21.02
CA ASN A 76 10.62 -14.96 20.46
C ASN A 76 10.28 -14.97 18.97
N GLN A 77 9.18 -14.35 18.63
CA GLN A 77 8.74 -14.11 17.27
C GLN A 77 8.85 -12.63 16.91
N VAL A 78 9.08 -12.37 15.66
CA VAL A 78 8.94 -11.04 15.05
C VAL A 78 7.62 -11.02 14.30
N PHE A 79 6.74 -10.10 14.63
CA PHE A 79 5.47 -9.92 13.92
C PHE A 79 5.58 -8.72 12.98
N ASP A 80 5.37 -8.98 11.71
CA ASP A 80 5.38 -7.97 10.68
C ASP A 80 3.95 -7.60 10.29
N GLY A 81 3.62 -6.31 10.36
CA GLY A 81 2.23 -5.89 10.27
C GLY A 81 2.03 -4.43 9.93
N GLU A 82 0.78 -4.00 10.05
CA GLU A 82 0.35 -2.64 9.74
C GLU A 82 -0.44 -2.07 10.92
N LEU A 83 -0.06 -0.88 11.38
CA LEU A 83 -0.85 -0.06 12.29
C LEU A 83 -1.94 0.66 11.49
N ARG A 84 -3.19 0.53 11.91
CA ARG A 84 -4.30 1.27 11.30
C ARG A 84 -5.30 1.72 12.35
N LEU A 85 -6.16 2.67 11.96
CA LEU A 85 -7.30 3.07 12.76
C LEU A 85 -8.28 1.90 12.93
N ALA A 86 -8.75 1.65 14.15
CA ALA A 86 -9.65 0.54 14.43
C ALA A 86 -11.01 0.73 13.73
N PRO A 87 -11.69 -0.35 13.31
CA PRO A 87 -12.89 -0.28 12.46
C PRO A 87 -14.01 0.58 13.01
N GLN A 88 -14.21 0.59 14.33
CA GLN A 88 -15.24 1.42 14.97
C GLN A 88 -15.06 2.94 14.78
N TYR A 89 -13.86 3.38 14.41
CA TYR A 89 -13.56 4.77 14.08
C TYR A 89 -13.57 5.07 12.58
N CYS A 90 -13.89 4.07 11.75
CA CYS A 90 -13.87 4.18 10.29
C CYS A 90 -15.26 4.25 9.65
N GLN A 91 -16.36 4.14 10.41
CA GLN A 91 -17.71 3.94 9.90
C GLN A 91 -18.21 5.02 8.93
N TYR A 92 -17.72 6.25 9.06
CA TYR A 92 -18.20 7.41 8.30
C TYR A 92 -17.07 8.14 7.54
N ILE A 93 -15.96 7.47 7.33
CA ILE A 93 -14.80 8.05 6.64
C ILE A 93 -14.25 7.08 5.57
N THR A 94 -13.60 7.62 4.56
CA THR A 94 -12.95 6.81 3.53
C THR A 94 -11.75 6.05 4.09
N ASP A 95 -11.33 4.97 3.40
CA ASP A 95 -10.11 4.23 3.77
C ASP A 95 -8.85 5.14 3.74
N ASN A 96 -8.80 6.10 2.82
CA ASN A 96 -7.72 7.09 2.76
C ASN A 96 -7.74 8.07 3.95
N ASP A 97 -8.92 8.50 4.41
CA ASP A 97 -9.02 9.33 5.61
C ASP A 97 -8.65 8.54 6.86
N ALA A 98 -9.09 7.29 6.96
CA ALA A 98 -8.72 6.39 8.04
C ALA A 98 -7.20 6.20 8.10
N PHE A 99 -6.54 6.01 6.93
CA PHE A 99 -5.08 5.96 6.84
C PHE A 99 -4.44 7.27 7.31
N ARG A 100 -4.89 8.42 6.81
CA ARG A 100 -4.32 9.73 7.16
C ARG A 100 -4.42 10.01 8.66
N ILE A 101 -5.57 9.71 9.27
CA ILE A 101 -5.79 9.87 10.71
C ILE A 101 -4.92 8.87 11.49
N GLY A 102 -4.95 7.60 11.13
CA GLY A 102 -4.18 6.54 11.79
C GLY A 102 -2.67 6.80 11.74
N ASN A 103 -2.16 7.19 10.56
CA ASN A 103 -0.74 7.54 10.37
C ASN A 103 -0.34 8.77 11.22
N GLY A 104 -1.20 9.79 11.33
CA GLY A 104 -1.00 10.93 12.19
C GLY A 104 -0.93 10.55 13.67
N ILE A 105 -1.81 9.66 14.13
CA ILE A 105 -1.81 9.15 15.50
C ILE A 105 -0.55 8.30 15.76
N ALA A 106 -0.20 7.38 14.86
CA ALA A 106 0.95 6.49 15.02
C ALA A 106 2.27 7.26 15.17
N ASN A 107 2.48 8.27 14.32
CA ASN A 107 3.75 9.02 14.25
C ASN A 107 3.83 10.21 15.22
N THR A 108 2.74 10.55 15.92
CA THR A 108 2.80 11.67 16.87
C THR A 108 3.57 11.30 18.12
N GLN A 109 4.35 12.25 18.61
CA GLN A 109 5.04 12.17 19.91
C GLN A 109 4.28 12.92 21.04
N LYS A 110 3.13 13.51 20.72
CA LYS A 110 2.31 14.21 21.71
C LYS A 110 1.66 13.21 22.66
N THR A 111 1.98 13.30 23.94
CA THR A 111 1.48 12.41 25.01
C THR A 111 -0.03 12.51 25.26
N ARG A 112 -0.68 13.58 24.78
CA ARG A 112 -2.13 13.82 24.96
C ARG A 112 -3.02 13.13 23.92
N ILE A 113 -2.44 12.51 22.86
CA ILE A 113 -3.23 11.82 21.82
C ILE A 113 -3.49 10.39 22.28
N ASN A 114 -4.76 10.02 22.35
CA ASN A 114 -5.16 8.65 22.66
C ASN A 114 -4.83 7.73 21.48
N LYS A 115 -3.79 6.92 21.64
CA LYS A 115 -3.34 5.93 20.65
C LYS A 115 -4.11 4.61 20.71
N ASN A 116 -4.97 4.37 21.71
CA ASN A 116 -5.84 3.19 21.80
C ASN A 116 -6.89 3.13 20.66
N LYS A 117 -6.90 4.13 19.78
CA LYS A 117 -7.65 4.10 18.53
C LYS A 117 -6.99 3.26 17.45
N LEU A 118 -5.73 2.86 17.63
CA LEU A 118 -4.99 2.03 16.68
C LEU A 118 -5.08 0.56 17.04
N ILE A 119 -5.10 -0.26 15.98
CA ILE A 119 -4.92 -1.71 16.05
C ILE A 119 -3.70 -2.08 15.20
N PHE A 120 -3.14 -3.26 15.47
CA PHE A 120 -2.05 -3.84 14.71
C PHE A 120 -2.53 -5.09 13.97
N ILE A 121 -2.38 -5.10 12.65
CA ILE A 121 -2.78 -6.22 11.79
C ILE A 121 -1.53 -6.94 11.34
N ILE A 122 -1.30 -8.14 11.85
CA ILE A 122 -0.15 -8.99 11.50
C ILE A 122 -0.42 -9.63 10.14
N PHE A 123 0.54 -9.59 9.23
CA PHE A 123 0.48 -10.25 7.93
C PHE A 123 1.65 -11.22 7.68
N ASP A 124 2.70 -11.18 8.49
CA ASP A 124 3.77 -12.18 8.49
C ASP A 124 4.37 -12.33 9.90
N LEU A 125 5.02 -13.48 10.13
CA LEU A 125 5.75 -13.72 11.35
C LEU A 125 7.03 -14.53 11.07
N ILE A 126 8.09 -14.18 11.77
CA ILE A 126 9.41 -14.77 11.59
C ILE A 126 10.00 -15.08 12.98
N ASP A 127 10.69 -16.21 13.13
CA ASP A 127 11.47 -16.46 14.32
C ASP A 127 12.56 -15.39 14.50
N SER A 128 12.69 -14.84 15.70
CA SER A 128 13.59 -13.73 16.00
C SER A 128 15.05 -14.05 15.70
N HIS A 129 15.46 -15.30 15.89
CA HIS A 129 16.82 -15.74 15.58
C HIS A 129 17.14 -15.60 14.08
N TRP A 130 16.19 -16.00 13.22
CA TRP A 130 16.34 -15.83 11.78
C TRP A 130 16.22 -14.39 11.33
N PHE A 131 15.39 -13.60 12.01
CA PHE A 131 15.23 -12.19 11.68
C PHE A 131 16.52 -11.40 11.96
N ILE A 132 17.18 -11.64 13.10
CA ILE A 132 18.43 -10.96 13.48
C ILE A 132 19.57 -11.30 12.52
N ASN A 133 19.60 -12.52 12.00
CA ASN A 133 20.68 -13.01 11.14
C ASN A 133 20.37 -12.88 9.63
N ASP A 134 19.29 -12.22 9.24
CA ASP A 134 18.81 -12.12 7.85
C ASP A 134 18.73 -13.48 7.14
N ALA A 135 18.35 -14.54 7.87
CA ALA A 135 18.50 -15.93 7.46
C ALA A 135 17.22 -16.77 7.63
N CYS A 136 16.05 -16.17 7.35
CA CYS A 136 14.78 -16.91 7.45
C CYS A 136 14.80 -18.16 6.56
N GLN A 137 14.60 -19.32 7.17
CA GLN A 137 14.59 -20.62 6.49
C GLN A 137 13.17 -21.19 6.31
N GLN A 138 12.15 -20.52 6.82
CA GLN A 138 10.75 -20.93 6.67
C GLN A 138 10.13 -20.32 5.43
N SER A 139 9.52 -21.17 4.61
CA SER A 139 8.72 -20.73 3.48
C SER A 139 7.47 -19.96 3.95
N TYR A 140 6.88 -19.15 3.07
CA TYR A 140 5.68 -18.40 3.43
C TYR A 140 4.50 -19.33 3.78
N LYS A 141 4.35 -20.43 3.10
CA LYS A 141 3.30 -21.43 3.39
C LYS A 141 3.37 -21.92 4.84
N HIS A 142 4.58 -22.22 5.32
CA HIS A 142 4.78 -22.63 6.70
C HIS A 142 4.48 -21.48 7.70
N ARG A 143 4.87 -20.24 7.37
CA ARG A 143 4.54 -19.08 8.20
C ARG A 143 3.04 -18.77 8.20
N LEU A 144 2.36 -18.99 7.08
CA LEU A 144 0.91 -18.85 6.96
C LEU A 144 0.14 -19.86 7.84
N GLU A 145 0.63 -21.08 7.98
CA GLU A 145 0.05 -22.07 8.89
C GLU A 145 0.09 -21.56 10.34
N LYS A 146 1.19 -20.97 10.77
CA LYS A 146 1.30 -20.32 12.09
C LYS A 146 0.36 -19.13 12.23
N LEU A 147 0.25 -18.28 11.20
CA LEU A 147 -0.70 -17.15 11.20
C LEU A 147 -2.15 -17.63 11.30
N ASN A 148 -2.51 -18.72 10.64
CA ASN A 148 -3.86 -19.29 10.74
C ASN A 148 -4.16 -19.82 12.14
N TYR A 149 -3.18 -20.45 12.79
CA TYR A 149 -3.31 -20.86 14.19
C TYR A 149 -3.52 -19.65 15.11
N LEU A 150 -2.75 -18.58 14.93
CA LEU A 150 -2.88 -17.34 15.69
C LEU A 150 -4.22 -16.62 15.49
N ARG A 151 -4.87 -16.81 14.35
CA ARG A 151 -6.12 -16.12 14.01
C ARG A 151 -7.21 -16.38 15.03
N GLU A 152 -7.38 -17.63 15.45
CA GLU A 152 -8.40 -17.99 16.44
C GLU A 152 -8.04 -17.46 17.83
N TYR A 153 -6.76 -17.50 18.20
CA TYR A 153 -6.29 -16.91 19.45
C TYR A 153 -6.56 -15.40 19.48
N THR A 154 -6.15 -14.65 18.44
CA THR A 154 -6.33 -13.20 18.41
C THR A 154 -7.80 -12.78 18.38
N ARG A 155 -8.67 -13.55 17.72
CA ARG A 155 -10.12 -13.28 17.73
C ARG A 155 -10.75 -13.43 19.11
N THR A 156 -10.23 -14.32 19.92
CA THR A 156 -10.80 -14.67 21.24
C THR A 156 -10.22 -13.78 22.34
N TYR A 157 -8.92 -13.50 22.30
CA TYR A 157 -8.19 -12.94 23.44
C TYR A 157 -7.59 -11.54 23.18
N CYS A 158 -7.61 -11.03 21.94
CA CYS A 158 -7.02 -9.73 21.61
C CYS A 158 -8.08 -8.71 21.18
N ASN A 159 -7.92 -7.47 21.65
CA ASN A 159 -8.75 -6.35 21.26
C ASN A 159 -8.07 -5.46 20.21
N PHE A 160 -6.73 -5.42 20.22
CA PHE A 160 -5.92 -4.51 19.43
C PHE A 160 -5.01 -5.21 18.42
N VAL A 161 -4.92 -6.54 18.48
CA VAL A 161 -4.11 -7.34 17.55
C VAL A 161 -5.01 -8.24 16.71
N GLN A 162 -4.83 -8.22 15.40
CA GLN A 162 -5.58 -9.02 14.44
C GLN A 162 -4.64 -9.67 13.41
N ILE A 163 -5.09 -10.73 12.76
CA ILE A 163 -4.39 -11.35 11.63
C ILE A 163 -5.06 -10.92 10.33
N VAL A 164 -4.25 -10.52 9.34
CA VAL A 164 -4.74 -10.10 8.02
C VAL A 164 -5.66 -11.17 7.41
N PRO A 165 -6.82 -10.81 6.85
CA PRO A 165 -7.68 -11.75 6.14
C PRO A 165 -6.96 -12.36 4.93
N ILE A 166 -6.97 -13.68 4.82
CA ILE A 166 -6.53 -14.41 3.63
C ILE A 166 -7.74 -14.60 2.73
N LEU A 167 -7.66 -14.07 1.52
CA LEU A 167 -8.73 -14.09 0.52
C LEU A 167 -8.67 -15.35 -0.35
N TYR A 168 -7.44 -15.84 -0.58
CA TYR A 168 -7.19 -17.05 -1.36
C TYR A 168 -5.84 -17.67 -0.99
N ALA A 169 -5.75 -19.01 -1.10
CA ALA A 169 -4.50 -19.76 -1.05
C ALA A 169 -4.60 -20.98 -1.98
N GLY A 170 -3.73 -21.07 -2.98
CA GLY A 170 -3.77 -22.12 -4.00
C GLY A 170 -2.88 -21.81 -5.21
N GLN A 171 -3.25 -22.34 -6.38
CA GLN A 171 -2.47 -22.28 -7.62
C GLN A 171 -3.25 -21.65 -8.78
N ASP A 172 -4.52 -21.28 -8.58
CA ASP A 172 -5.34 -20.68 -9.66
C ASP A 172 -5.00 -19.21 -9.85
N ILE A 173 -4.28 -18.91 -10.92
CA ILE A 173 -3.80 -17.56 -11.28
C ILE A 173 -4.97 -16.56 -11.51
N ASN A 174 -6.15 -17.04 -11.91
CA ASN A 174 -7.32 -16.19 -12.16
C ASN A 174 -7.81 -15.53 -10.86
N GLN A 175 -7.52 -16.12 -9.72
CA GLN A 175 -7.88 -15.56 -8.42
C GLN A 175 -7.23 -14.20 -8.15
N ILE A 176 -6.11 -13.89 -8.80
CA ILE A 176 -5.46 -12.58 -8.66
C ILE A 176 -6.39 -11.47 -9.16
N GLU A 177 -6.97 -11.63 -10.34
CA GLU A 177 -7.89 -10.63 -10.89
C GLU A 177 -9.21 -10.61 -10.13
N ILE A 178 -9.78 -11.78 -9.83
CA ILE A 178 -11.04 -11.90 -9.08
C ILE A 178 -10.94 -11.21 -7.71
N GLN A 179 -9.88 -11.49 -6.95
CA GLN A 179 -9.71 -10.90 -5.62
C GLN A 179 -9.33 -9.41 -5.69
N SER A 180 -8.61 -8.99 -6.74
CA SER A 180 -8.31 -7.58 -6.98
C SER A 180 -9.58 -6.78 -7.31
N GLU A 181 -10.48 -7.34 -8.12
CA GLU A 181 -11.78 -6.75 -8.44
C GLU A 181 -12.65 -6.63 -7.18
N THR A 182 -12.73 -7.71 -6.42
CA THR A 182 -13.46 -7.73 -5.15
C THR A 182 -12.92 -6.68 -4.17
N ALA A 183 -11.59 -6.59 -4.03
CA ALA A 183 -10.96 -5.60 -3.18
C ALA A 183 -11.27 -4.15 -3.63
N TYR A 184 -11.29 -3.92 -4.94
CA TYR A 184 -11.65 -2.63 -5.51
C TYR A 184 -13.10 -2.23 -5.18
N HIS A 185 -14.06 -3.13 -5.41
CA HIS A 185 -15.48 -2.87 -5.11
C HIS A 185 -15.78 -2.68 -3.61
N LEU A 186 -14.98 -3.30 -2.75
CA LEU A 186 -15.06 -3.11 -1.29
C LEU A 186 -14.33 -1.85 -0.80
N GLY A 187 -13.72 -1.07 -1.69
CA GLY A 187 -12.98 0.15 -1.34
C GLY A 187 -11.65 -0.10 -0.65
N TYR A 188 -11.08 -1.31 -0.79
CA TYR A 188 -9.76 -1.62 -0.23
C TYR A 188 -8.63 -1.06 -1.10
N GLU A 189 -7.46 -0.85 -0.51
CA GLU A 189 -6.28 -0.33 -1.22
C GLU A 189 -5.80 -1.26 -2.36
N GLY A 190 -6.15 -2.54 -2.32
CA GLY A 190 -5.77 -3.58 -3.25
C GLY A 190 -5.48 -4.90 -2.52
N ILE A 191 -4.67 -5.75 -3.15
CA ILE A 191 -4.29 -7.05 -2.62
C ILE A 191 -2.77 -7.21 -2.50
N MET A 192 -2.36 -8.09 -1.59
CA MET A 192 -0.99 -8.59 -1.47
C MET A 192 -0.96 -10.04 -1.89
N ILE A 193 0.08 -10.43 -2.65
CA ILE A 193 0.28 -11.79 -3.13
C ILE A 193 1.61 -12.28 -2.55
N ASN A 194 1.56 -13.34 -1.78
CA ASN A 194 2.72 -14.01 -1.21
C ASN A 194 2.98 -15.31 -1.94
N LEU A 195 4.14 -15.45 -2.54
CA LEU A 195 4.63 -16.72 -3.08
C LEU A 195 5.22 -17.57 -1.97
N ASP A 196 5.24 -18.89 -2.14
CA ASP A 196 5.84 -19.79 -1.17
C ASP A 196 7.37 -19.69 -1.20
N ARG A 197 7.89 -18.63 -0.58
CA ARG A 197 9.32 -18.31 -0.48
C ARG A 197 9.69 -17.92 0.95
N MET A 198 10.98 -17.96 1.22
CA MET A 198 11.56 -17.45 2.46
C MET A 198 11.37 -15.94 2.55
N TYR A 199 11.35 -15.38 3.77
CA TYR A 199 11.34 -13.94 3.99
C TYR A 199 12.67 -13.31 3.55
N GLU A 200 12.62 -12.30 2.72
CA GLU A 200 13.80 -11.60 2.19
C GLU A 200 13.87 -10.18 2.75
N TYR A 201 14.98 -9.80 3.33
CA TYR A 201 15.20 -8.48 3.99
C TYR A 201 15.47 -7.37 2.99
N LYS A 202 14.74 -7.35 1.89
CA LYS A 202 14.86 -6.41 0.76
C LYS A 202 13.56 -6.38 -0.04
N ARG A 203 13.57 -5.64 -1.14
CA ARG A 203 12.48 -5.70 -2.12
C ARG A 203 12.48 -7.04 -2.85
N SER A 204 11.45 -7.83 -2.56
CA SER A 204 11.34 -9.24 -2.96
C SER A 204 10.34 -9.44 -4.10
N SER A 205 10.62 -10.42 -4.97
CA SER A 205 9.63 -10.98 -5.88
C SER A 205 8.79 -12.10 -5.25
N GLY A 206 9.10 -12.51 -4.03
CA GLY A 206 8.27 -13.41 -3.22
C GLY A 206 7.05 -12.73 -2.59
N LEU A 207 7.07 -11.40 -2.52
CA LEU A 207 5.96 -10.58 -2.05
C LEU A 207 5.59 -9.56 -3.13
N LEU A 208 4.35 -9.62 -3.61
CA LEU A 208 3.86 -8.73 -4.65
C LEU A 208 2.67 -7.93 -4.14
N LYS A 209 2.52 -6.71 -4.62
CA LYS A 209 1.33 -5.87 -4.39
C LYS A 209 0.63 -5.63 -5.71
N TYR A 210 -0.68 -5.75 -5.70
CA TYR A 210 -1.52 -5.42 -6.83
C TYR A 210 -2.61 -4.45 -6.38
N LYS A 211 -2.64 -3.31 -7.05
CA LYS A 211 -3.66 -2.27 -6.84
C LYS A 211 -4.36 -2.06 -8.15
N LYS A 212 -5.68 -2.14 -8.14
CA LYS A 212 -6.47 -1.67 -9.25
C LYS A 212 -6.44 -0.15 -9.24
N PHE A 213 -6.29 0.43 -10.40
CA PHE A 213 -6.33 1.87 -10.58
C PHE A 213 -7.54 2.21 -11.44
N ASN A 214 -8.12 3.37 -11.20
CA ASN A 214 -9.12 3.93 -12.07
C ASN A 214 -8.44 4.51 -13.32
N THR A 215 -9.14 4.46 -14.44
CA THR A 215 -8.78 5.23 -15.63
C THR A 215 -9.92 6.17 -15.99
N ILE A 216 -9.60 7.26 -16.63
CA ILE A 216 -10.54 8.25 -17.14
C ILE A 216 -9.96 8.85 -18.39
N ASP A 217 -10.81 9.13 -19.37
CA ASP A 217 -10.44 9.80 -20.58
C ASP A 217 -10.68 11.31 -20.45
N LEU A 218 -9.62 12.10 -20.59
CA LEU A 218 -9.62 13.56 -20.42
C LEU A 218 -9.20 14.27 -21.70
N LYS A 219 -9.79 15.43 -21.94
CA LYS A 219 -9.44 16.29 -23.08
C LYS A 219 -8.28 17.21 -22.73
N ILE A 220 -7.26 17.26 -23.59
CA ILE A 220 -6.16 18.21 -23.48
C ILE A 220 -6.67 19.60 -23.90
N ILE A 221 -6.53 20.57 -22.98
CA ILE A 221 -6.89 21.97 -23.19
C ILE A 221 -5.68 22.91 -23.13
N GLY A 222 -4.48 22.37 -22.83
CA GLY A 222 -3.28 23.18 -22.76
C GLY A 222 -2.03 22.37 -22.41
N PHE A 223 -0.93 23.10 -22.24
CA PHE A 223 0.41 22.55 -22.02
C PHE A 223 1.16 23.38 -20.99
N GLN A 224 1.81 22.72 -20.05
CA GLN A 224 2.73 23.33 -19.09
C GLN A 224 4.16 22.96 -19.46
N GLU A 225 5.05 23.93 -19.50
CA GLU A 225 6.48 23.67 -19.67
C GLU A 225 7.07 22.95 -18.46
N GLY A 226 8.03 22.09 -18.71
CA GLY A 226 8.79 21.42 -17.67
C GLY A 226 9.85 22.33 -17.04
N THR A 227 10.40 21.90 -15.92
CA THR A 227 11.46 22.59 -15.21
C THR A 227 12.68 21.69 -15.04
N GLY A 228 13.87 22.27 -14.82
CA GLY A 228 15.12 21.54 -14.65
C GLY A 228 15.45 20.69 -15.87
N LYS A 229 15.56 19.36 -15.72
CA LYS A 229 15.89 18.47 -16.85
C LYS A 229 14.82 18.45 -17.97
N TYR A 230 13.63 18.97 -17.72
CA TYR A 230 12.53 19.06 -18.68
C TYR A 230 12.30 20.48 -19.22
N GLU A 231 13.21 21.40 -19.00
CA GLU A 231 13.19 22.73 -19.63
C GLU A 231 13.23 22.59 -21.16
N GLY A 232 12.37 23.33 -21.85
CA GLY A 232 12.17 23.16 -23.30
C GLY A 232 11.38 21.93 -23.72
N MET A 233 10.76 21.21 -22.76
CA MET A 233 9.91 20.04 -22.99
C MET A 233 8.59 20.15 -22.22
N LEU A 234 7.65 19.28 -22.52
CA LEU A 234 6.37 19.21 -21.80
C LEU A 234 6.60 18.79 -20.34
N GLY A 235 6.17 19.61 -19.39
CA GLY A 235 6.07 19.30 -17.97
C GLY A 235 4.80 18.52 -17.67
N ALA A 236 3.64 19.04 -18.10
CA ALA A 236 2.35 18.40 -17.95
C ALA A 236 1.39 18.77 -19.09
N PHE A 237 0.50 17.83 -19.45
CA PHE A 237 -0.73 18.18 -20.16
C PHE A 237 -1.69 18.87 -19.18
N ILE A 238 -2.34 19.91 -19.64
CA ILE A 238 -3.43 20.58 -18.93
C ILE A 238 -4.72 20.01 -19.50
N CYS A 239 -5.54 19.40 -18.65
CA CYS A 239 -6.77 18.74 -19.02
C CYS A 239 -7.98 19.38 -18.34
N GLU A 240 -9.13 19.30 -18.98
CA GLU A 240 -10.41 19.63 -18.36
C GLU A 240 -10.90 18.46 -17.50
N TYR A 241 -11.37 18.75 -16.29
CA TYR A 241 -11.97 17.77 -15.39
C TYR A 241 -13.08 18.43 -14.57
N LYS A 242 -14.36 18.14 -14.87
CA LYS A 242 -15.55 18.64 -14.15
C LYS A 242 -15.52 20.16 -13.90
N GLY A 243 -15.18 20.93 -14.93
CA GLY A 243 -15.07 22.38 -14.85
C GLY A 243 -13.78 22.91 -14.19
N ASN A 244 -12.87 22.02 -13.81
CA ASN A 244 -11.57 22.33 -13.24
C ASN A 244 -10.42 22.04 -14.22
N THR A 245 -9.28 22.60 -13.93
CA THR A 245 -8.03 22.32 -14.61
C THR A 245 -7.24 21.25 -13.86
N LEU A 246 -6.87 20.17 -14.55
CA LEU A 246 -6.05 19.10 -14.04
C LEU A 246 -4.71 19.01 -14.78
N PHE A 247 -3.62 18.86 -14.03
CA PHE A 247 -2.26 18.72 -14.60
C PHE A 247 -1.84 17.25 -14.59
N VAL A 248 -1.55 16.70 -15.78
CA VAL A 248 -1.08 15.31 -15.95
C VAL A 248 0.39 15.35 -16.36
N GLY A 249 1.27 15.30 -15.37
CA GLY A 249 2.73 15.43 -15.56
C GLY A 249 3.51 14.13 -15.47
N SER A 250 2.90 13.03 -15.03
CA SER A 250 3.55 11.72 -14.88
C SER A 250 3.17 10.76 -16.01
N GLY A 251 3.99 9.71 -16.24
CA GLY A 251 3.70 8.63 -17.20
C GLY A 251 4.28 8.84 -18.61
N MET A 252 4.81 10.00 -18.91
CA MET A 252 5.41 10.32 -20.21
C MET A 252 6.91 10.07 -20.21
N ASN A 253 7.43 9.49 -21.27
CA ASN A 253 8.88 9.40 -21.52
C ASN A 253 9.43 10.72 -22.11
N ASP A 254 10.75 10.86 -22.14
CA ASP A 254 11.39 12.10 -22.57
C ASP A 254 11.13 12.40 -24.07
N GLY A 255 11.02 11.38 -24.91
CA GLY A 255 10.67 11.53 -26.33
C GLY A 255 9.26 12.10 -26.53
N LEU A 256 8.27 11.59 -25.81
CA LEU A 256 6.90 12.11 -25.87
C LEU A 256 6.84 13.55 -25.33
N ARG A 257 7.58 13.87 -24.25
CA ARG A 257 7.64 15.23 -23.70
C ARG A 257 8.20 16.23 -24.71
N TYR A 258 9.29 15.84 -25.37
CA TYR A 258 9.91 16.68 -26.41
C TYR A 258 8.94 16.89 -27.60
N HIS A 259 8.36 15.80 -28.12
CA HIS A 259 7.45 15.88 -29.27
C HIS A 259 6.20 16.68 -28.93
N ALA A 260 5.54 16.42 -27.82
CA ALA A 260 4.30 17.12 -27.44
C ALA A 260 4.52 18.60 -27.13
N TRP A 261 5.72 19.00 -26.72
CA TRP A 261 6.06 20.41 -26.50
C TRP A 261 6.28 21.19 -27.80
N HIS A 262 6.92 20.58 -28.81
CA HIS A 262 7.25 21.20 -30.06
C HIS A 262 6.15 21.08 -31.15
N HIS A 263 5.20 20.15 -30.94
CA HIS A 263 4.08 19.87 -31.83
C HIS A 263 2.76 19.88 -31.05
N LYS A 264 2.48 21.00 -30.38
CA LYS A 264 1.30 21.17 -29.51
C LYS A 264 -0.01 20.99 -30.27
N GLU A 265 -0.04 21.39 -31.55
CA GLU A 265 -1.16 21.24 -32.44
C GLU A 265 -1.60 19.80 -32.66
N ASP A 266 -0.67 18.85 -32.59
CA ASP A 266 -0.97 17.44 -32.73
C ASP A 266 -1.68 16.85 -31.50
N TYR A 267 -1.62 17.56 -30.38
CA TYR A 267 -2.17 17.07 -29.09
C TYR A 267 -3.33 17.91 -28.54
N PHE A 268 -3.40 19.19 -28.92
CA PHE A 268 -4.48 20.06 -28.42
C PHE A 268 -5.84 19.53 -28.84
N GLY A 269 -6.76 19.43 -27.90
CA GLY A 269 -8.10 18.87 -28.09
C GLY A 269 -8.18 17.33 -28.19
N LYS A 270 -7.04 16.63 -28.20
CA LYS A 270 -7.03 15.16 -28.18
C LYS A 270 -7.46 14.64 -26.81
N ILE A 271 -7.98 13.42 -26.83
CA ILE A 271 -8.32 12.68 -25.62
C ILE A 271 -7.11 11.85 -25.18
N ILE A 272 -6.82 11.87 -23.88
CA ILE A 272 -5.80 11.04 -23.27
C ILE A 272 -6.41 10.15 -22.18
N GLU A 273 -5.97 8.91 -22.10
CA GLU A 273 -6.28 8.03 -21.00
C GLU A 273 -5.35 8.34 -19.83
N VAL A 274 -5.95 8.63 -18.69
CA VAL A 274 -5.27 8.97 -17.44
C VAL A 274 -5.62 7.98 -16.37
N LYS A 275 -4.61 7.33 -15.80
CA LYS A 275 -4.72 6.47 -14.65
C LYS A 275 -4.61 7.30 -13.38
N TYR A 276 -5.47 7.04 -12.40
CA TYR A 276 -5.44 7.73 -11.12
C TYR A 276 -5.75 6.79 -9.95
N LYS A 277 -5.38 7.22 -8.75
CA LYS A 277 -5.59 6.41 -7.54
C LYS A 277 -7.02 6.57 -7.02
N ASP A 278 -7.45 7.82 -6.84
CA ASP A 278 -8.70 8.18 -6.15
C ASP A 278 -9.09 9.62 -6.50
N ILE A 279 -10.29 10.01 -6.13
CA ILE A 279 -10.77 11.39 -6.24
C ILE A 279 -10.50 12.10 -4.91
N SER A 280 -9.95 13.31 -4.97
CA SER A 280 -9.80 14.20 -3.82
C SER A 280 -10.70 15.40 -3.95
N HIS A 281 -11.14 15.93 -2.81
CA HIS A 281 -11.95 17.14 -2.73
C HIS A 281 -11.13 18.25 -2.05
N ASN A 282 -11.12 19.42 -2.65
CA ASN A 282 -10.58 20.61 -2.00
C ASN A 282 -11.52 21.00 -0.85
N LYS A 283 -10.99 21.16 0.36
CA LYS A 283 -11.79 21.43 1.57
C LYS A 283 -12.46 22.80 1.58
N GLU A 284 -11.87 23.76 0.88
CA GLU A 284 -12.37 25.16 0.86
C GLU A 284 -13.36 25.36 -0.28
N THR A 285 -13.10 24.79 -1.46
CA THR A 285 -13.93 25.00 -2.65
C THR A 285 -14.90 23.86 -2.95
N GLY A 286 -14.72 22.68 -2.33
CA GLY A 286 -15.46 21.47 -2.66
C GLY A 286 -15.09 20.84 -4.00
N MET A 287 -14.19 21.45 -4.77
CA MET A 287 -13.81 21.02 -6.11
C MET A 287 -13.09 19.67 -6.09
N GLU A 288 -13.45 18.81 -7.02
CA GLU A 288 -12.82 17.50 -7.20
C GLU A 288 -11.52 17.58 -7.99
N SER A 289 -10.57 16.71 -7.66
CA SER A 289 -9.33 16.50 -8.43
C SER A 289 -8.92 15.04 -8.35
N LEU A 290 -8.10 14.59 -9.30
CA LEU A 290 -7.57 13.22 -9.34
C LEU A 290 -6.27 13.11 -8.53
N GLN A 291 -6.18 12.08 -7.70
CA GLN A 291 -4.95 11.79 -6.96
C GLN A 291 -3.95 11.03 -7.84
N PHE A 292 -2.73 11.57 -7.93
CA PHE A 292 -1.62 10.97 -8.67
C PHE A 292 -1.96 10.61 -10.12
N PRO A 293 -2.43 11.58 -10.93
CA PRO A 293 -2.77 11.32 -12.32
C PRO A 293 -1.51 10.94 -13.13
N ILE A 294 -1.63 9.87 -13.91
CA ILE A 294 -0.55 9.31 -14.73
C ILE A 294 -1.08 9.13 -16.15
N PHE A 295 -0.42 9.75 -17.11
CA PHE A 295 -0.69 9.55 -18.52
C PHE A 295 -0.41 8.09 -18.91
N LEU A 296 -1.35 7.45 -19.62
CA LEU A 296 -1.18 6.14 -20.21
C LEU A 296 -0.96 6.20 -21.72
N GLN A 297 -1.87 6.86 -22.45
CA GLN A 297 -1.80 6.95 -23.90
C GLN A 297 -2.69 8.09 -24.45
N VAL A 298 -2.46 8.45 -25.69
CA VAL A 298 -3.40 9.26 -26.47
C VAL A 298 -4.45 8.33 -27.05
N ARG A 299 -5.73 8.66 -26.88
CA ARG A 299 -6.86 7.90 -27.40
C ARG A 299 -7.16 8.32 -28.83
N THR A 300 -6.66 7.55 -29.79
CA THR A 300 -6.92 7.80 -31.22
C THR A 300 -8.30 7.29 -31.67
N ASP A 301 -8.94 6.49 -30.85
CA ASP A 301 -10.23 5.84 -31.03
C ASP A 301 -11.41 6.62 -30.40
N LYS A 302 -11.12 7.72 -29.68
CA LYS A 302 -12.14 8.56 -29.00
C LYS A 302 -12.02 10.04 -29.39
N THR A 303 -13.17 10.70 -29.45
CA THR A 303 -13.30 12.14 -29.71
C THR A 303 -13.87 12.92 -28.53
N GLU A 304 -14.42 12.22 -27.55
CA GLU A 304 -15.07 12.78 -26.36
C GLU A 304 -14.41 12.27 -25.09
N ALA A 305 -14.32 13.12 -24.09
CA ALA A 305 -13.86 12.79 -22.76
C ALA A 305 -15.00 12.12 -21.94
N ASP A 306 -14.64 11.48 -20.82
CA ASP A 306 -15.61 10.87 -19.92
C ASP A 306 -16.30 11.90 -18.98
N VAL A 307 -15.79 13.15 -18.94
CA VAL A 307 -16.25 14.27 -18.09
C VAL A 307 -16.24 15.59 -18.83
#